data_b8b72a877cbacb601de2a4a39da6d87a
#
_entry.id   b8b72a877cbacb601de2a4a39da6d87a
#
_cell.length_a   1.000
_cell.length_b   1.000
_cell.length_c   1.000
_cell.angle_alpha   90.00
_cell.angle_beta   90.00
_cell.angle_gamma   90.00
#
_symmetry.space_group_name_H-M   'P 1'
#
loop_
_entity.id
_entity.type
_entity.pdbx_description
1 polymer ?
#
loop_
_entity_poly.entity_id
_entity_poly.type
_entity_poly.pdbx_seq_one_letter_code
_entity_poly.pdbx_strand_id
1 'polypeptide(L)'
;GGMSVHPSETPASKPVTLLQLADMRARGEPIAMLTCYDASFARLLDSCGVDCVLVGDSLGMVIQGHASTLPVTVEDVEYHVRAVARGTQRAWLIADMPFGSYQGTPTSASDNAVRLMQAGAQMVKVEGGAWLAPTVEFFVARGVPVCAHLGLTPQSVHALGGYRIQGKTDTAADQLLRDALALQTAGASMLVLELIPAALADRVTRELQIVTIGIGAGAGCSGQVLVLHDM
;
A
#
# COMPACT_ATOMS: atom_id res chain seq x y z
N GLY A 1 45.98 30.55 10.84
CA GLY A 1 45.56 29.27 10.31
C GLY A 1 44.22 28.92 10.88
N GLY A 2 43.12 29.28 10.17
CA GLY A 2 41.78 28.87 10.55
C GLY A 2 41.49 27.50 9.98
N MET A 3 41.25 26.49 10.83
CA MET A 3 40.70 25.22 10.43
C MET A 3 39.22 25.43 10.11
N SER A 4 38.85 25.33 8.83
CA SER A 4 37.48 25.23 8.38
C SER A 4 36.99 23.79 8.71
N VAL A 5 36.13 23.68 9.72
CA VAL A 5 35.43 22.44 10.01
C VAL A 5 34.25 22.39 9.03
N HIS A 6 34.41 21.64 7.94
CA HIS A 6 33.27 21.28 7.13
C HIS A 6 32.36 20.35 7.97
N PRO A 7 31.04 20.65 8.06
CA PRO A 7 30.12 19.68 8.64
C PRO A 7 30.23 18.38 7.79
N SER A 8 30.47 17.27 8.44
CA SER A 8 30.38 15.98 7.79
C SER A 8 28.95 15.80 7.31
N GLU A 9 28.72 15.90 6.01
CA GLU A 9 27.45 15.50 5.42
C GLU A 9 27.25 14.03 5.77
N THR A 10 26.27 13.74 6.60
CA THR A 10 25.81 12.39 6.84
C THR A 10 25.40 11.84 5.47
N PRO A 11 25.90 10.69 5.01
CA PRO A 11 25.50 10.16 3.71
C PRO A 11 24.00 10.06 3.67
N ALA A 12 23.36 10.65 2.64
CA ALA A 12 21.93 10.53 2.45
C ALA A 12 21.57 9.04 2.45
N SER A 13 20.62 8.61 3.32
CA SER A 13 20.19 7.23 3.38
C SER A 13 19.64 6.83 2.02
N LYS A 14 20.03 5.60 1.56
CA LYS A 14 19.63 5.11 0.24
C LYS A 14 18.12 4.96 0.15
N PRO A 15 17.51 5.22 -1.02
CA PRO A 15 16.10 4.96 -1.25
C PRO A 15 15.72 3.51 -0.95
N VAL A 16 14.55 3.33 -0.34
CA VAL A 16 13.96 2.01 -0.08
C VAL A 16 13.55 1.38 -1.41
N THR A 17 13.86 0.11 -1.58
CA THR A 17 13.53 -0.69 -2.77
C THR A 17 12.68 -1.89 -2.40
N LEU A 18 12.05 -2.53 -3.39
CA LEU A 18 11.33 -3.79 -3.17
C LEU A 18 12.25 -4.88 -2.59
N LEU A 19 13.50 -4.94 -3.03
CA LEU A 19 14.47 -5.92 -2.51
C LEU A 19 14.77 -5.67 -1.03
N GLN A 20 14.86 -4.42 -0.60
CA GLN A 20 15.04 -4.09 0.81
C GLN A 20 13.82 -4.47 1.64
N LEU A 21 12.62 -4.23 1.15
CA LEU A 21 11.39 -4.63 1.85
C LEU A 21 11.29 -6.15 1.99
N ALA A 22 11.62 -6.89 0.93
CA ALA A 22 11.68 -8.35 0.98
C ALA A 22 12.75 -8.84 1.98
N ASP A 23 13.89 -8.19 2.05
CA ASP A 23 14.96 -8.50 2.99
C ASP A 23 14.55 -8.21 4.43
N MET A 24 13.88 -7.10 4.69
CA MET A 24 13.32 -6.80 6.01
C MET A 24 12.36 -7.90 6.46
N ARG A 25 11.47 -8.35 5.56
CA ARG A 25 10.59 -9.48 5.84
C ARG A 25 11.37 -10.74 6.22
N ALA A 26 12.37 -11.08 5.43
CA ALA A 26 13.20 -12.29 5.64
C ALA A 26 13.94 -12.25 6.99
N ARG A 27 14.38 -11.08 7.41
CA ARG A 27 15.08 -10.86 8.70
C ARG A 27 14.14 -10.66 9.89
N GLY A 28 12.82 -10.59 9.66
CA GLY A 28 11.87 -10.27 10.72
C GLY A 28 11.94 -8.83 11.22
N GLU A 29 12.50 -7.92 10.44
CA GLU A 29 12.56 -6.49 10.75
C GLU A 29 11.22 -5.82 10.40
N PRO A 30 10.53 -5.18 11.37
CA PRO A 30 9.22 -4.58 11.12
C PRO A 30 9.27 -3.46 10.08
N ILE A 31 8.31 -3.48 9.15
CA ILE A 31 8.14 -2.44 8.13
C ILE A 31 7.11 -1.42 8.62
N ALA A 32 7.49 -0.15 8.63
CA ALA A 32 6.61 0.95 9.00
C ALA A 32 6.05 1.63 7.75
N MET A 33 4.73 1.69 7.65
CA MET A 33 4.00 2.38 6.59
C MET A 33 3.06 3.40 7.19
N LEU A 34 3.02 4.62 6.63
CA LEU A 34 2.06 5.64 7.00
C LEU A 34 1.40 6.23 5.74
N THR A 35 0.12 6.60 5.89
CA THR A 35 -0.56 7.40 4.88
C THR A 35 -0.04 8.82 4.91
N CYS A 36 0.01 9.46 3.73
CA CYS A 36 0.51 10.82 3.58
C CYS A 36 -0.18 11.50 2.39
N TYR A 37 -0.45 12.81 2.52
CA TYR A 37 -1.25 13.53 1.51
C TYR A 37 -0.62 14.83 1.05
N ASP A 38 0.48 15.27 1.64
CA ASP A 38 1.15 16.53 1.28
C ASP A 38 2.67 16.47 1.41
N ALA A 39 3.35 17.45 0.84
CA ALA A 39 4.80 17.49 0.78
C ALA A 39 5.45 17.73 2.16
N SER A 40 4.83 18.51 3.03
CA SER A 40 5.38 18.83 4.35
C SER A 40 5.41 17.61 5.26
N PHE A 41 4.31 16.87 5.33
CA PHE A 41 4.27 15.60 6.08
C PHE A 41 5.17 14.54 5.45
N ALA A 42 5.25 14.48 4.12
CA ALA A 42 6.16 13.56 3.44
C ALA A 42 7.61 13.77 3.86
N ARG A 43 8.07 15.02 3.90
CA ARG A 43 9.42 15.35 4.38
C ARG A 43 9.64 14.91 5.83
N LEU A 44 8.67 15.17 6.69
CA LEU A 44 8.72 14.75 8.10
C LEU A 44 8.81 13.24 8.24
N LEU A 45 7.94 12.50 7.56
CA LEU A 45 7.92 11.04 7.62
C LEU A 45 9.22 10.44 7.06
N ASP A 46 9.71 11.00 5.95
CA ASP A 46 10.96 10.57 5.33
C ASP A 46 12.15 10.78 6.28
N SER A 47 12.21 11.90 6.97
CA SER A 47 13.24 12.21 7.97
C SER A 47 13.15 11.32 9.21
N CYS A 48 11.96 10.83 9.56
CA CYS A 48 11.75 9.90 10.68
C CYS A 48 12.11 8.45 10.33
N GLY A 49 12.49 8.15 9.09
CA GLY A 49 12.90 6.82 8.67
C GLY A 49 11.75 5.85 8.39
N VAL A 50 10.56 6.35 8.09
CA VAL A 50 9.44 5.52 7.64
C VAL A 50 9.84 4.76 6.36
N ASP A 51 9.50 3.49 6.27
CA ASP A 51 9.90 2.64 5.14
C ASP A 51 9.04 2.84 3.91
N CYS A 52 7.73 3.01 4.11
CA CYS A 52 6.75 3.19 3.05
C CYS A 52 5.83 4.37 3.37
N VAL A 53 5.45 5.12 2.35
CA VAL A 53 4.36 6.09 2.42
C VAL A 53 3.28 5.71 1.43
N LEU A 54 2.04 5.83 1.86
CA LEU A 54 0.86 5.48 1.08
C LEU A 54 0.02 6.73 0.83
N VAL A 55 -0.16 7.08 -0.42
CA VAL A 55 -1.18 8.04 -0.84
C VAL A 55 -2.47 7.26 -1.01
N GLY A 56 -3.29 7.25 0.05
CA GLY A 56 -4.49 6.43 0.13
C GLY A 56 -5.73 7.16 -0.37
N ASP A 57 -6.69 6.42 -0.90
CA ASP A 57 -7.99 6.97 -1.28
C ASP A 57 -8.85 7.36 -0.06
N SER A 58 -8.40 7.03 1.15
CA SER A 58 -8.92 7.62 2.40
C SER A 58 -8.84 9.16 2.40
N LEU A 59 -8.05 9.77 1.50
CA LEU A 59 -8.06 11.22 1.28
C LEU A 59 -9.48 11.76 1.02
N GLY A 60 -10.34 10.95 0.39
CA GLY A 60 -11.73 11.30 0.14
C GLY A 60 -12.52 11.56 1.41
N MET A 61 -12.22 10.83 2.47
CA MET A 61 -12.88 10.99 3.77
C MET A 61 -12.18 12.03 4.64
N VAL A 62 -10.86 11.94 4.79
CA VAL A 62 -10.13 12.77 5.76
C VAL A 62 -9.71 14.13 5.24
N ILE A 63 -9.60 14.31 3.93
CA ILE A 63 -9.23 15.60 3.29
C ILE A 63 -10.45 16.23 2.62
N GLN A 64 -11.22 15.45 1.85
CA GLN A 64 -12.35 15.97 1.06
C GLN A 64 -13.69 15.95 1.80
N GLY A 65 -13.78 15.22 2.93
CA GLY A 65 -14.98 15.19 3.76
C GLY A 65 -16.13 14.31 3.23
N HIS A 66 -15.82 13.37 2.32
CA HIS A 66 -16.80 12.39 1.84
C HIS A 66 -17.12 11.32 2.89
N ALA A 67 -18.27 10.68 2.77
CA ALA A 67 -18.69 9.58 3.64
C ALA A 67 -18.00 8.24 3.33
N SER A 68 -17.39 8.12 2.15
CA SER A 68 -16.68 6.93 1.70
C SER A 68 -15.53 7.30 0.77
N THR A 69 -14.75 6.29 0.36
CA THR A 69 -13.66 6.46 -0.61
C THR A 69 -14.16 6.46 -2.07
N LEU A 70 -15.41 6.07 -2.32
CA LEU A 70 -15.94 5.88 -3.68
C LEU A 70 -15.89 7.12 -4.59
N PRO A 71 -16.09 8.36 -4.11
CA PRO A 71 -16.04 9.55 -4.95
C PRO A 71 -14.63 9.95 -5.42
N VAL A 72 -13.57 9.38 -4.83
CA VAL A 72 -12.18 9.75 -5.17
C VAL A 72 -11.86 9.39 -6.61
N THR A 73 -11.31 10.34 -7.36
CA THR A 73 -10.92 10.18 -8.76
C THR A 73 -9.42 9.87 -8.89
N VAL A 74 -9.03 9.37 -10.07
CA VAL A 74 -7.61 9.21 -10.41
C VAL A 74 -6.88 10.55 -10.34
N GLU A 75 -7.51 11.63 -10.77
CA GLU A 75 -6.94 12.99 -10.71
C GLU A 75 -6.69 13.45 -9.27
N ASP A 76 -7.60 13.12 -8.35
CA ASP A 76 -7.41 13.42 -6.92
C ASP A 76 -6.17 12.72 -6.39
N VAL A 77 -6.04 11.42 -6.61
CA VAL A 77 -4.87 10.65 -6.16
C VAL A 77 -3.59 11.14 -6.82
N GLU A 78 -3.63 11.37 -8.13
CA GLU A 78 -2.50 11.89 -8.90
C GLU A 78 -2.00 13.22 -8.35
N TYR A 79 -2.89 14.14 -8.01
CA TYR A 79 -2.55 15.41 -7.38
C TYR A 79 -1.75 15.22 -6.09
N HIS A 80 -2.26 14.36 -5.21
CA HIS A 80 -1.61 14.09 -3.91
C HIS A 80 -0.30 13.30 -4.07
N VAL A 81 -0.22 12.40 -5.03
CA VAL A 81 1.02 11.67 -5.35
C VAL A 81 2.13 12.65 -5.75
N ARG A 82 1.83 13.62 -6.62
CA ARG A 82 2.83 14.62 -7.02
C ARG A 82 3.36 15.40 -5.81
N ALA A 83 2.47 15.82 -4.92
CA ALA A 83 2.86 16.57 -3.72
C ALA A 83 3.72 15.72 -2.78
N VAL A 84 3.29 14.50 -2.49
CA VAL A 84 4.01 13.57 -1.62
C VAL A 84 5.36 13.18 -2.22
N ALA A 85 5.43 12.93 -3.52
CA ALA A 85 6.66 12.58 -4.22
C ALA A 85 7.73 13.68 -4.09
N ARG A 86 7.35 14.95 -4.11
CA ARG A 86 8.28 16.06 -3.93
C ARG A 86 8.89 16.09 -2.53
N GLY A 87 8.20 15.58 -1.53
CA GLY A 87 8.68 15.52 -0.14
C GLY A 87 9.38 14.22 0.23
N THR A 88 9.35 13.23 -0.64
CA THR A 88 9.84 11.87 -0.36
C THR A 88 11.12 11.60 -1.15
N GLN A 89 12.23 11.35 -0.45
CA GLN A 89 13.52 11.03 -1.08
C GLN A 89 13.93 9.57 -0.85
N ARG A 90 13.55 9.00 0.30
CA ARG A 90 13.98 7.68 0.73
C ARG A 90 12.85 6.65 0.73
N ALA A 91 11.71 6.95 1.35
CA ALA A 91 10.61 6.01 1.55
C ALA A 91 10.04 5.49 0.21
N TRP A 92 9.59 4.24 0.22
CA TRP A 92 8.88 3.61 -0.90
C TRP A 92 7.48 4.19 -1.01
N LEU A 93 7.15 4.78 -2.17
CA LEU A 93 5.88 5.49 -2.37
C LEU A 93 4.86 4.61 -3.08
N ILE A 94 3.74 4.38 -2.42
CA ILE A 94 2.62 3.58 -2.91
C ILE A 94 1.41 4.49 -3.13
N ALA A 95 0.68 4.30 -4.21
CA ALA A 95 -0.55 5.02 -4.51
C ALA A 95 -1.72 4.06 -4.64
N ASP A 96 -2.84 4.38 -3.97
CA ASP A 96 -4.10 3.68 -4.19
C ASP A 96 -4.65 3.97 -5.58
N MET A 97 -5.06 2.91 -6.28
CA MET A 97 -5.94 3.07 -7.43
C MET A 97 -7.37 3.24 -6.93
N PRO A 98 -8.03 4.37 -7.23
CA PRO A 98 -9.37 4.61 -6.72
C PRO A 98 -10.42 3.69 -7.37
N PHE A 99 -11.58 3.58 -6.70
CA PHE A 99 -12.72 2.80 -7.21
C PHE A 99 -13.08 3.21 -8.65
N GLY A 100 -13.29 2.23 -9.50
CA GLY A 100 -13.61 2.44 -10.90
C GLY A 100 -12.40 2.51 -11.82
N SER A 101 -11.18 2.66 -11.28
CA SER A 101 -9.97 2.83 -12.08
C SER A 101 -9.32 1.50 -12.52
N TYR A 102 -9.70 0.37 -11.93
CA TYR A 102 -9.06 -0.93 -12.21
C TYR A 102 -10.01 -2.13 -12.30
N GLN A 103 -11.29 -1.94 -12.06
CA GLN A 103 -12.28 -3.04 -12.08
C GLN A 103 -12.66 -3.49 -13.49
N GLY A 104 -12.36 -2.69 -14.50
CA GLY A 104 -12.62 -3.02 -15.90
C GLY A 104 -11.56 -3.93 -16.51
N THR A 105 -11.17 -3.64 -17.76
CA THR A 105 -10.14 -4.43 -18.42
C THR A 105 -8.74 -4.13 -17.87
N PRO A 106 -7.80 -5.09 -17.96
CA PRO A 106 -6.40 -4.83 -17.60
C PRO A 106 -5.78 -3.65 -18.37
N THR A 107 -6.12 -3.47 -19.63
CA THR A 107 -5.62 -2.37 -20.46
C THR A 107 -6.10 -1.02 -19.90
N SER A 108 -7.39 -0.86 -19.63
CA SER A 108 -7.92 0.39 -19.08
C SER A 108 -7.37 0.67 -17.67
N ALA A 109 -7.22 -0.37 -16.85
CA ALA A 109 -6.61 -0.26 -15.54
C ALA A 109 -5.13 0.20 -15.65
N SER A 110 -4.39 -0.32 -16.61
CA SER A 110 -3.00 0.06 -16.86
C SER A 110 -2.86 1.53 -17.21
N ASP A 111 -3.76 2.10 -17.99
CA ASP A 111 -3.75 3.53 -18.33
C ASP A 111 -3.79 4.40 -17.07
N ASN A 112 -4.62 4.02 -16.09
CA ASN A 112 -4.71 4.72 -14.81
C ASN A 112 -3.48 4.49 -13.92
N ALA A 113 -2.96 3.26 -13.88
CA ALA A 113 -1.75 2.95 -13.12
C ALA A 113 -0.54 3.74 -13.63
N VAL A 114 -0.39 3.86 -14.95
CA VAL A 114 0.69 4.65 -15.58
C VAL A 114 0.63 6.11 -15.14
N ARG A 115 -0.55 6.71 -15.06
CA ARG A 115 -0.71 8.10 -14.60
C ARG A 115 -0.16 8.27 -13.18
N LEU A 116 -0.46 7.34 -12.28
CA LEU A 116 0.03 7.39 -10.90
C LEU A 116 1.54 7.17 -10.80
N MET A 117 2.08 6.26 -11.60
CA MET A 117 3.52 6.01 -11.67
C MET A 117 4.27 7.24 -12.23
N GLN A 118 3.74 7.87 -13.26
CA GLN A 118 4.32 9.08 -13.83
C GLN A 118 4.23 10.28 -12.88
N ALA A 119 3.25 10.31 -11.99
CA ALA A 119 3.15 11.32 -10.94
C ALA A 119 4.18 11.14 -9.83
N GLY A 120 4.80 9.94 -9.70
CA GLY A 120 5.85 9.66 -8.75
C GLY A 120 5.64 8.41 -7.88
N ALA A 121 4.52 7.72 -7.99
CA ALA A 121 4.33 6.45 -7.30
C ALA A 121 5.30 5.39 -7.83
N GLN A 122 5.75 4.51 -6.95
CA GLN A 122 6.64 3.40 -7.28
C GLN A 122 5.90 2.05 -7.25
N MET A 123 4.69 2.05 -6.74
CA MET A 123 3.80 0.89 -6.62
C MET A 123 2.37 1.40 -6.58
N VAL A 124 1.45 0.61 -7.12
CA VAL A 124 0.01 0.89 -7.01
C VAL A 124 -0.66 -0.16 -6.13
N LYS A 125 -1.71 0.24 -5.41
CA LYS A 125 -2.50 -0.66 -4.57
C LYS A 125 -3.89 -0.85 -5.15
N VAL A 126 -4.36 -2.10 -5.17
CA VAL A 126 -5.67 -2.50 -5.66
C VAL A 126 -6.36 -3.40 -4.64
N GLU A 127 -7.67 -3.26 -4.52
CA GLU A 127 -8.50 -4.00 -3.57
C GLU A 127 -9.32 -5.07 -4.30
N GLY A 128 -9.23 -6.30 -3.85
CA GLY A 128 -10.02 -7.41 -4.37
C GLY A 128 -9.29 -8.75 -4.32
N GLY A 129 -10.04 -9.81 -4.56
CA GLY A 129 -9.56 -11.18 -4.50
C GLY A 129 -8.96 -11.69 -5.82
N ALA A 130 -9.07 -12.99 -6.03
CA ALA A 130 -8.47 -13.67 -7.18
C ALA A 130 -8.94 -13.15 -8.54
N TRP A 131 -10.11 -12.52 -8.63
CA TRP A 131 -10.59 -11.90 -9.86
C TRP A 131 -9.67 -10.78 -10.38
N LEU A 132 -8.83 -10.21 -9.52
CA LEU A 132 -7.81 -9.23 -9.90
C LEU A 132 -6.55 -9.85 -10.51
N ALA A 133 -6.35 -11.16 -10.40
CA ALA A 133 -5.12 -11.80 -10.84
C ALA A 133 -4.71 -11.45 -12.28
N PRO A 134 -5.61 -11.42 -13.28
CA PRO A 134 -5.25 -11.02 -14.64
C PRO A 134 -4.71 -9.58 -14.72
N THR A 135 -5.31 -8.65 -13.97
CA THR A 135 -4.87 -7.25 -13.93
C THR A 135 -3.51 -7.11 -13.25
N VAL A 136 -3.31 -7.80 -12.13
CA VAL A 136 -2.02 -7.81 -11.42
C VAL A 136 -0.91 -8.36 -12.32
N GLU A 137 -1.15 -9.49 -12.97
CA GLU A 137 -0.20 -10.10 -13.90
C GLU A 137 0.14 -9.14 -15.05
N PHE A 138 -0.87 -8.50 -15.61
CA PHE A 138 -0.70 -7.51 -16.69
C PHE A 138 0.21 -6.35 -16.24
N PHE A 139 -0.03 -5.81 -15.05
CA PHE A 139 0.77 -4.71 -14.48
C PHE A 139 2.22 -5.12 -14.24
N VAL A 140 2.41 -6.23 -13.52
CA VAL A 140 3.74 -6.69 -13.11
C VAL A 140 4.61 -7.02 -14.31
N ALA A 141 4.05 -7.69 -15.33
CA ALA A 141 4.75 -7.99 -16.57
C ALA A 141 5.22 -6.72 -17.30
N ARG A 142 4.59 -5.59 -17.06
CA ARG A 142 4.91 -4.29 -17.69
C ARG A 142 5.67 -3.33 -16.78
N GLY A 143 6.20 -3.82 -15.66
CA GLY A 143 7.05 -3.04 -14.76
C GLY A 143 6.31 -2.20 -13.73
N VAL A 144 5.02 -2.43 -13.52
CA VAL A 144 4.24 -1.76 -12.46
C VAL A 144 4.14 -2.66 -11.25
N PRO A 145 4.88 -2.38 -10.14
CA PRO A 145 4.76 -3.13 -8.91
C PRO A 145 3.36 -2.99 -8.30
N VAL A 146 2.85 -4.08 -7.74
CA VAL A 146 1.49 -4.13 -7.20
C VAL A 146 1.49 -4.54 -5.73
N CYS A 147 0.76 -3.76 -4.94
CA CYS A 147 0.30 -4.10 -3.60
C CYS A 147 -1.17 -4.51 -3.71
N ALA A 148 -1.50 -5.71 -3.27
CA ALA A 148 -2.88 -6.17 -3.15
C ALA A 148 -3.46 -5.80 -1.78
N HIS A 149 -4.78 -5.90 -1.63
CA HIS A 149 -5.48 -5.56 -0.39
C HIS A 149 -6.67 -6.50 -0.19
N LEU A 150 -6.64 -7.24 0.90
CA LEU A 150 -7.67 -8.21 1.29
C LEU A 150 -8.19 -7.93 2.71
N GLY A 151 -9.24 -8.63 3.08
CA GLY A 151 -9.97 -8.42 4.32
C GLY A 151 -11.06 -7.38 4.10
N LEU A 152 -11.13 -6.37 4.96
CA LEU A 152 -11.97 -5.22 4.67
C LEU A 152 -11.35 -4.43 3.53
N THR A 153 -12.10 -4.31 2.45
CA THR A 153 -11.74 -3.46 1.31
C THR A 153 -12.70 -2.27 1.29
N PRO A 154 -12.26 -1.07 1.71
CA PRO A 154 -13.16 0.08 1.87
C PRO A 154 -13.95 0.45 0.62
N GLN A 155 -13.40 0.22 -0.57
CA GLN A 155 -14.10 0.46 -1.84
C GLN A 155 -15.31 -0.48 -2.03
N SER A 156 -15.34 -1.61 -1.34
CA SER A 156 -16.43 -2.59 -1.37
C SER A 156 -17.40 -2.44 -0.19
N VAL A 157 -17.38 -1.32 0.53
CA VAL A 157 -18.13 -1.12 1.78
C VAL A 157 -19.62 -1.39 1.63
N HIS A 158 -20.23 -1.01 0.51
CA HIS A 158 -21.65 -1.26 0.26
C HIS A 158 -21.96 -2.75 0.05
N ALA A 159 -21.10 -3.45 -0.68
CA ALA A 159 -21.24 -4.90 -0.89
C ALA A 159 -20.99 -5.70 0.39
N LEU A 160 -20.09 -5.23 1.27
CA LEU A 160 -19.76 -5.87 2.53
C LEU A 160 -20.73 -5.52 3.67
N GLY A 161 -21.64 -4.58 3.47
CA GLY A 161 -22.60 -4.14 4.49
C GLY A 161 -21.98 -3.30 5.60
N GLY A 162 -20.92 -2.54 5.30
CA GLY A 162 -20.23 -1.64 6.23
C GLY A 162 -18.83 -2.10 6.60
N TYR A 163 -18.23 -1.42 7.58
CA TYR A 163 -16.88 -1.71 8.08
C TYR A 163 -16.93 -2.82 9.15
N ARG A 164 -16.83 -4.07 8.71
CA ARG A 164 -16.93 -5.26 9.56
C ARG A 164 -15.67 -6.10 9.46
N ILE A 165 -15.33 -6.79 10.57
CA ILE A 165 -14.25 -7.78 10.57
C ILE A 165 -14.56 -8.86 9.53
N GLN A 166 -13.60 -9.16 8.66
CA GLN A 166 -13.68 -10.16 7.60
C GLN A 166 -12.93 -11.44 8.01
N GLY A 167 -13.23 -12.55 7.32
CA GLY A 167 -12.50 -13.80 7.54
C GLY A 167 -12.81 -14.51 8.86
N LYS A 168 -13.95 -14.25 9.50
CA LYS A 168 -14.31 -14.83 10.80
C LYS A 168 -14.67 -16.31 10.75
N THR A 169 -15.27 -16.75 9.65
CA THR A 169 -15.62 -18.17 9.47
C THR A 169 -14.48 -18.92 8.82
N ASP A 170 -14.43 -20.25 9.01
CA ASP A 170 -13.41 -21.08 8.37
C ASP A 170 -13.48 -21.00 6.84
N THR A 171 -14.67 -20.97 6.28
CA THR A 171 -14.87 -20.82 4.83
C THR A 171 -14.34 -19.47 4.32
N ALA A 172 -14.64 -18.37 5.01
CA ALA A 172 -14.16 -17.03 4.65
C ALA A 172 -12.63 -16.92 4.81
N ALA A 173 -12.08 -17.52 5.87
CA ALA A 173 -10.63 -17.56 6.11
C ALA A 173 -9.90 -18.35 5.00
N ASP A 174 -10.42 -19.50 4.62
CA ASP A 174 -9.84 -20.32 3.55
C ASP A 174 -9.93 -19.60 2.18
N GLN A 175 -11.03 -18.90 1.92
CA GLN A 175 -11.17 -18.10 0.69
C GLN A 175 -10.17 -16.96 0.66
N LEU A 176 -9.97 -16.26 1.77
CA LEU A 176 -9.01 -15.18 1.85
C LEU A 176 -7.59 -15.69 1.59
N LEU A 177 -7.23 -16.84 2.14
CA LEU A 177 -5.92 -17.44 1.89
C LEU A 177 -5.77 -17.83 0.41
N ARG A 178 -6.78 -18.42 -0.21
CA ARG A 178 -6.75 -18.74 -1.64
C ARG A 178 -6.58 -17.49 -2.49
N ASP A 179 -7.29 -16.41 -2.17
CA ASP A 179 -7.16 -15.14 -2.85
C ASP A 179 -5.74 -14.56 -2.70
N ALA A 180 -5.18 -14.61 -1.49
CA ALA A 180 -3.82 -14.13 -1.23
C ALA A 180 -2.77 -14.90 -2.05
N LEU A 181 -2.89 -16.21 -2.10
CA LEU A 181 -1.99 -17.06 -2.90
C LEU A 181 -2.12 -16.78 -4.40
N ALA A 182 -3.36 -16.59 -4.90
CA ALA A 182 -3.59 -16.24 -6.31
C ALA A 182 -2.96 -14.89 -6.67
N LEU A 183 -3.07 -13.90 -5.81
CA LEU A 183 -2.47 -12.57 -6.03
C LEU A 183 -0.94 -12.62 -5.98
N GLN A 184 -0.37 -13.40 -5.06
CA GLN A 184 1.08 -13.64 -5.03
C GLN A 184 1.55 -14.32 -6.31
N THR A 185 0.86 -15.35 -6.76
CA THR A 185 1.18 -16.08 -8.00
C THR A 185 1.10 -15.17 -9.23
N ALA A 186 0.16 -14.23 -9.23
CA ALA A 186 0.04 -13.22 -10.28
C ALA A 186 1.18 -12.19 -10.30
N GLY A 187 1.97 -12.12 -9.21
CA GLY A 187 3.15 -11.28 -9.12
C GLY A 187 3.06 -10.09 -8.16
N ALA A 188 2.00 -9.98 -7.35
CA ALA A 188 1.97 -8.97 -6.31
C ALA A 188 3.19 -9.11 -5.37
N SER A 189 3.79 -7.98 -4.99
CA SER A 189 4.98 -7.95 -4.12
C SER A 189 4.64 -7.63 -2.67
N MET A 190 3.41 -7.19 -2.41
CA MET A 190 2.94 -6.77 -1.10
C MET A 190 1.45 -7.03 -0.99
N LEU A 191 0.99 -7.31 0.23
CA LEU A 191 -0.43 -7.53 0.54
C LEU A 191 -0.79 -6.80 1.82
N VAL A 192 -1.76 -5.90 1.74
CA VAL A 192 -2.41 -5.31 2.93
C VAL A 192 -3.53 -6.22 3.41
N LEU A 193 -3.52 -6.51 4.70
CA LEU A 193 -4.55 -7.29 5.41
C LEU A 193 -5.26 -6.37 6.39
N GLU A 194 -6.50 -6.02 6.12
CA GLU A 194 -7.27 -5.08 6.92
C GLU A 194 -8.42 -5.75 7.65
N LEU A 195 -8.51 -5.49 8.95
CA LEU A 195 -9.62 -5.87 9.81
C LEU A 195 -9.99 -7.35 9.68
N ILE A 196 -9.00 -8.22 9.87
CA ILE A 196 -9.14 -9.68 9.94
C ILE A 196 -8.65 -10.17 11.30
N PRO A 197 -9.06 -11.38 11.75
CA PRO A 197 -8.54 -11.96 12.98
C PRO A 197 -7.02 -12.11 12.96
N ALA A 198 -6.38 -11.82 14.08
CA ALA A 198 -4.91 -11.89 14.21
C ALA A 198 -4.35 -13.27 13.83
N ALA A 199 -5.03 -14.35 14.21
CA ALA A 199 -4.62 -15.71 13.87
C ALA A 199 -4.64 -15.96 12.34
N LEU A 200 -5.60 -15.38 11.62
CA LEU A 200 -5.67 -15.48 10.17
C LEU A 200 -4.56 -14.67 9.50
N ALA A 201 -4.28 -13.46 9.99
CA ALA A 201 -3.18 -12.65 9.50
C ALA A 201 -1.83 -13.36 9.66
N ASP A 202 -1.62 -14.00 10.80
CA ASP A 202 -0.45 -14.84 11.08
C ASP A 202 -0.32 -15.99 10.08
N ARG A 203 -1.41 -16.72 9.87
CA ARG A 203 -1.46 -17.86 8.93
C ARG A 203 -1.12 -17.41 7.50
N VAL A 204 -1.77 -16.35 7.04
CA VAL A 204 -1.53 -15.80 5.69
C VAL A 204 -0.07 -15.37 5.53
N THR A 205 0.46 -14.65 6.51
CA THR A 205 1.85 -14.16 6.49
C THR A 205 2.85 -15.33 6.42
N ARG A 206 2.60 -16.41 7.15
CA ARG A 206 3.48 -17.59 7.12
C ARG A 206 3.42 -18.35 5.81
N GLU A 207 2.26 -18.39 5.17
CA GLU A 207 2.08 -19.15 3.92
C GLU A 207 2.50 -18.35 2.67
N LEU A 208 2.54 -17.01 2.75
CA LEU A 208 3.02 -16.16 1.68
C LEU A 208 4.54 -15.97 1.75
N GLN A 209 5.12 -15.62 0.62
CA GLN A 209 6.53 -15.23 0.50
C GLN A 209 6.70 -13.72 0.32
N ILE A 210 5.63 -13.00 0.05
CA ILE A 210 5.62 -11.55 -0.11
C ILE A 210 5.42 -10.82 1.21
N VAL A 211 5.72 -9.53 1.23
CA VAL A 211 5.52 -8.64 2.38
C VAL A 211 4.03 -8.54 2.69
N THR A 212 3.65 -8.74 3.95
CA THR A 212 2.30 -8.46 4.44
C THR A 212 2.30 -7.25 5.35
N ILE A 213 1.32 -6.38 5.17
CA ILE A 213 1.12 -5.16 5.97
C ILE A 213 -0.26 -5.24 6.62
N GLY A 214 -0.29 -5.16 7.94
CA GLY A 214 -1.53 -5.23 8.71
C GLY A 214 -2.11 -3.87 9.05
N ILE A 215 -3.44 -3.80 9.06
CA ILE A 215 -4.22 -2.74 9.67
C ILE A 215 -5.41 -3.37 10.40
N GLY A 216 -5.46 -3.23 11.75
CA GLY A 216 -6.49 -3.91 12.54
C GLY A 216 -6.48 -5.43 12.36
N ALA A 217 -5.31 -6.04 12.21
CA ALA A 217 -5.12 -7.48 11.94
C ALA A 217 -4.12 -8.14 12.91
N GLY A 218 -3.83 -7.49 14.03
CA GLY A 218 -2.83 -7.94 15.00
C GLY A 218 -1.39 -7.66 14.54
N ALA A 219 -0.41 -8.18 15.27
CA ALA A 219 1.00 -7.85 15.09
C ALA A 219 1.79 -8.86 14.23
N GLY A 220 1.13 -9.87 13.66
CA GLY A 220 1.79 -11.00 12.97
C GLY A 220 2.24 -10.74 11.54
N CYS A 221 1.88 -9.60 10.94
CA CYS A 221 2.30 -9.23 9.59
C CYS A 221 3.76 -8.74 9.55
N SER A 222 4.32 -8.67 8.34
CA SER A 222 5.69 -8.15 8.13
C SER A 222 5.83 -6.68 8.53
N GLY A 223 4.74 -5.94 8.48
CA GLY A 223 4.68 -4.53 8.88
C GLY A 223 3.27 -4.10 9.22
N GLN A 224 3.13 -2.83 9.58
CA GLN A 224 1.87 -2.21 9.95
C GLN A 224 1.69 -0.89 9.22
N VAL A 225 0.45 -0.56 8.86
CA VAL A 225 0.11 0.76 8.34
C VAL A 225 -0.74 1.53 9.33
N LEU A 226 -0.40 2.80 9.51
CA LEU A 226 -1.19 3.77 10.25
C LEU A 226 -1.72 4.84 9.31
N VAL A 227 -3.00 5.19 9.48
CA VAL A 227 -3.61 6.34 8.81
C VAL A 227 -3.24 7.58 9.62
N LEU A 228 -2.49 8.51 9.00
CA LEU A 228 -1.88 9.63 9.70
C LEU A 228 -2.89 10.48 10.50
N HIS A 229 -4.10 10.67 9.95
CA HIS A 229 -5.15 11.48 10.58
C HIS A 229 -5.91 10.74 11.70
N ASP A 230 -5.64 9.45 11.90
CA ASP A 230 -6.17 8.66 13.01
C ASP A 230 -5.21 8.60 14.22
N MET A 231 -4.07 9.24 14.10
CA MET A 231 -3.03 9.27 15.13
C MET A 231 -3.25 10.39 16.16
#